data_88a9d20d4769c49c0f92b1c28c44c89b
#
_entry.id   88a9d20d4769c49c0f92b1c28c44c89b
#
_cell.length_a   1.000
_cell.length_b   1.000
_cell.length_c   1.000
_cell.angle_alpha   90.00
_cell.angle_beta   90.00
_cell.angle_gamma   90.00
#
_symmetry.space_group_name_H-M   'P 1'
#
loop_
_entity.id
_entity.type
_entity.pdbx_description
1 polymer ?
#
loop_
_entity_poly.entity_id
_entity_poly.type
_entity_poly.pdbx_seq_one_letter_code
_entity_poly.pdbx_strand_id
1 'polypeptide(L)'
;MLTVGRGRSLNEGMEDSLAVALAKGGDGDAYRLLVERYSRGVFRLAYRMMGNEQDAEDVVQETFLRAYRHLGRWDGRSSFGTWIYRIAANYSLDLLRVRKRTSVTSAEGDHPCFGPGPDRLLHSREVQRQVAATLETCSEMERTAFVLRHFEGQSIEEIGVALGVSANSTKQSIFRAVHKLRRALEPLVNHP
;
A
#
# COMPACT_ATOMS: atom_id res chain seq x y z
N MET A 1 11.41 -15.37 -19.39
CA MET A 1 12.71 -14.70 -19.30
C MET A 1 12.49 -13.22 -19.57
N LEU A 2 12.22 -12.41 -18.56
CA LEU A 2 12.00 -10.97 -18.67
C LEU A 2 12.53 -10.28 -17.41
N THR A 3 13.77 -9.86 -17.50
CA THR A 3 14.48 -8.99 -16.54
C THR A 3 14.19 -7.52 -16.89
N VAL A 4 12.98 -7.03 -16.61
CA VAL A 4 12.60 -5.62 -16.88
C VAL A 4 12.57 -4.74 -15.61
N GLY A 5 12.78 -5.32 -14.41
CA GLY A 5 12.56 -4.59 -13.15
C GLY A 5 13.72 -3.72 -12.62
N ARG A 6 14.96 -3.98 -12.99
CA ARG A 6 16.12 -3.32 -12.33
C ARG A 6 16.51 -1.94 -12.89
N GLY A 7 16.33 -1.71 -14.18
CA GLY A 7 16.75 -0.44 -14.79
C GLY A 7 15.84 0.75 -14.46
N ARG A 8 14.55 0.50 -14.32
CA ARG A 8 13.55 1.53 -13.97
C ARG A 8 13.72 2.02 -12.53
N SER A 9 13.95 1.10 -11.61
CA SER A 9 14.11 1.39 -10.17
C SER A 9 15.34 2.26 -9.85
N LEU A 10 16.46 2.10 -10.56
CA LEU A 10 17.67 2.88 -10.29
C LEU A 10 17.53 4.33 -10.77
N ASN A 11 16.91 4.56 -11.92
CA ASN A 11 16.70 5.91 -12.46
C ASN A 11 15.64 6.68 -11.65
N GLU A 12 14.54 6.02 -11.29
CA GLU A 12 13.51 6.60 -10.43
C GLU A 12 14.06 6.97 -9.04
N GLY A 13 14.90 6.12 -8.44
CA GLY A 13 15.50 6.41 -7.13
C GLY A 13 16.49 7.57 -7.16
N MET A 14 17.20 7.77 -8.26
CA MET A 14 18.12 8.89 -8.44
C MET A 14 17.37 10.20 -8.67
N GLU A 15 16.28 10.18 -9.42
CA GLU A 15 15.37 11.31 -9.61
C GLU A 15 14.69 11.70 -8.30
N ASP A 16 14.24 10.73 -7.49
CA ASP A 16 13.65 10.98 -6.18
C ASP A 16 14.65 11.61 -5.21
N SER A 17 15.90 11.14 -5.19
CA SER A 17 16.93 11.69 -4.32
C SER A 17 17.23 13.16 -4.65
N LEU A 18 17.23 13.51 -5.93
CA LEU A 18 17.39 14.89 -6.37
C LEU A 18 16.18 15.74 -5.98
N ALA A 19 14.96 15.25 -6.24
CA ALA A 19 13.74 15.95 -5.87
C ALA A 19 13.64 16.17 -4.35
N VAL A 20 14.03 15.19 -3.55
CA VAL A 20 14.11 15.32 -2.09
C VAL A 20 15.15 16.38 -1.67
N ALA A 21 16.32 16.38 -2.30
CA ALA A 21 17.37 17.37 -1.98
C ALA A 21 16.89 18.80 -2.26
N LEU A 22 16.23 19.03 -3.41
CA LEU A 22 15.65 20.33 -3.75
C LEU A 22 14.52 20.71 -2.79
N ALA A 23 13.62 19.77 -2.50
CA ALA A 23 12.51 20.01 -1.57
C ALA A 23 12.99 20.32 -0.14
N LYS A 24 14.09 19.71 0.33
CA LYS A 24 14.76 20.08 1.60
C LYS A 24 15.32 21.49 1.57
N GLY A 25 15.72 21.97 0.39
CA GLY A 25 16.14 23.37 0.17
C GLY A 25 15.00 24.37 0.08
N GLY A 26 13.74 23.92 0.21
CA GLY A 26 12.56 24.79 0.16
C GLY A 26 11.88 24.84 -1.21
N ASP A 27 12.30 24.03 -2.19
CA ASP A 27 11.66 23.95 -3.50
C ASP A 27 10.33 23.16 -3.39
N GLY A 28 9.22 23.91 -3.40
CA GLY A 28 7.87 23.34 -3.34
C GLY A 28 7.48 22.56 -4.59
N ASP A 29 8.01 22.90 -5.77
CA ASP A 29 7.72 22.20 -7.01
C ASP A 29 8.40 20.83 -7.02
N ALA A 30 9.61 20.73 -6.49
CA ALA A 30 10.28 19.44 -6.31
C ALA A 30 9.49 18.52 -5.36
N TYR A 31 8.92 19.06 -4.28
CA TYR A 31 8.05 18.27 -3.41
C TYR A 31 6.75 17.84 -4.10
N ARG A 32 6.13 18.72 -4.89
CA ARG A 32 4.93 18.40 -5.68
C ARG A 32 5.17 17.24 -6.65
N LEU A 33 6.33 17.16 -7.30
CA LEU A 33 6.68 16.02 -8.15
C LEU A 33 6.68 14.69 -7.38
N LEU A 34 7.18 14.68 -6.14
CA LEU A 34 7.13 13.51 -5.27
C LEU A 34 5.68 13.13 -4.91
N VAL A 35 4.85 14.13 -4.59
CA VAL A 35 3.40 13.91 -4.32
C VAL A 35 2.72 13.32 -5.54
N GLU A 36 2.89 13.88 -6.72
CA GLU A 36 2.29 13.39 -7.97
C GLU A 36 2.71 11.95 -8.29
N ARG A 37 3.98 11.61 -8.06
CA ARG A 37 4.53 10.28 -8.33
C ARG A 37 3.95 9.21 -7.40
N TYR A 38 3.82 9.52 -6.11
CA TYR A 38 3.49 8.53 -5.08
C TYR A 38 2.04 8.55 -4.60
N SER A 39 1.28 9.64 -4.83
CA SER A 39 -0.11 9.77 -4.31
C SER A 39 -1.01 8.63 -4.73
N ARG A 40 -0.95 8.22 -6.00
CA ARG A 40 -1.75 7.12 -6.52
C ARG A 40 -1.44 5.77 -5.86
N GLY A 41 -0.16 5.49 -5.56
CA GLY A 41 0.28 4.28 -4.86
C GLY A 41 -0.14 4.30 -3.39
N VAL A 42 0.05 5.44 -2.71
CA VAL A 42 -0.39 5.65 -1.33
C VAL A 42 -1.90 5.51 -1.21
N PHE A 43 -2.67 6.09 -2.14
CA PHE A 43 -4.12 5.95 -2.19
C PHE A 43 -4.55 4.48 -2.33
N ARG A 44 -3.94 3.73 -3.28
CA ARG A 44 -4.26 2.30 -3.45
C ARG A 44 -3.99 1.48 -2.19
N LEU A 45 -2.84 1.75 -1.51
CA LEU A 45 -2.53 1.11 -0.25
C LEU A 45 -3.59 1.45 0.81
N ALA A 46 -3.84 2.74 1.00
CA ALA A 46 -4.79 3.24 1.99
C ALA A 46 -6.21 2.68 1.74
N TYR A 47 -6.69 2.75 0.51
CA TYR A 47 -8.00 2.24 0.13
C TYR A 47 -8.17 0.74 0.43
N ARG A 48 -7.13 -0.07 0.15
CA ARG A 48 -7.15 -1.51 0.46
C ARG A 48 -7.07 -1.80 1.96
N MET A 49 -6.54 -0.88 2.74
CA MET A 49 -6.48 -1.01 4.19
C MET A 49 -7.75 -0.51 4.87
N MET A 50 -8.27 0.65 4.44
CA MET A 50 -9.36 1.35 5.11
C MET A 50 -10.75 0.89 4.64
N GLY A 51 -10.86 0.42 3.40
CA GLY A 51 -12.11 -0.07 2.82
C GLY A 51 -13.04 1.01 2.28
N ASN A 52 -12.70 2.30 2.36
CA ASN A 52 -13.50 3.39 1.81
C ASN A 52 -12.61 4.54 1.29
N GLU A 53 -13.18 5.34 0.39
CA GLU A 53 -12.47 6.39 -0.34
C GLU A 53 -12.10 7.57 0.55
N GLN A 54 -13.02 8.01 1.39
CA GLN A 54 -12.81 9.17 2.26
C GLN A 54 -11.63 8.96 3.21
N ASP A 55 -11.58 7.84 3.90
CA ASP A 55 -10.44 7.52 4.76
C ASP A 55 -9.14 7.33 3.97
N ALA A 56 -9.22 6.79 2.75
CA ALA A 56 -8.04 6.65 1.90
C ALA A 56 -7.49 8.02 1.50
N GLU A 57 -8.33 8.99 1.18
CA GLU A 57 -7.94 10.37 0.90
C GLU A 57 -7.32 11.04 2.12
N ASP A 58 -7.91 10.86 3.30
CA ASP A 58 -7.37 11.37 4.57
C ASP A 58 -5.98 10.77 4.86
N VAL A 59 -5.81 9.47 4.61
CA VAL A 59 -4.50 8.83 4.75
C VAL A 59 -3.49 9.41 3.77
N VAL A 60 -3.86 9.66 2.51
CA VAL A 60 -2.97 10.28 1.53
C VAL A 60 -2.53 11.66 2.01
N GLN A 61 -3.49 12.51 2.38
CA GLN A 61 -3.22 13.86 2.84
C GLN A 61 -2.28 13.87 4.05
N GLU A 62 -2.61 13.12 5.08
CA GLU A 62 -1.80 13.07 6.31
C GLU A 62 -0.42 12.46 6.06
N THR A 63 -0.31 11.46 5.17
CA THR A 63 0.96 10.86 4.79
C THR A 63 1.91 11.90 4.20
N PHE A 64 1.45 12.70 3.24
CA PHE A 64 2.30 13.72 2.62
C PHE A 64 2.56 14.90 3.54
N LEU A 65 1.63 15.28 4.41
CA LEU A 65 1.88 16.28 5.45
C LEU A 65 2.98 15.83 6.42
N ARG A 66 2.92 14.58 6.90
CA ARG A 66 3.97 14.00 7.77
C ARG A 66 5.30 13.88 7.02
N ALA A 67 5.26 13.44 5.77
CA ALA A 67 6.46 13.35 4.95
C ALA A 67 7.12 14.72 4.77
N TYR A 68 6.36 15.76 4.47
CA TYR A 68 6.90 17.12 4.35
C TYR A 68 7.53 17.61 5.65
N ARG A 69 6.83 17.49 6.77
CA ARG A 69 7.32 17.90 8.10
C ARG A 69 8.59 17.15 8.52
N HIS A 70 8.76 15.92 8.07
CA HIS A 70 9.89 15.07 8.43
C HIS A 70 10.86 14.83 7.28
N LEU A 71 10.75 15.55 6.17
CA LEU A 71 11.59 15.36 5.00
C LEU A 71 13.09 15.48 5.32
N GLY A 72 13.45 16.40 6.22
CA GLY A 72 14.82 16.56 6.72
C GLY A 72 15.40 15.32 7.40
N ARG A 73 14.55 14.43 7.93
CA ARG A 73 14.96 13.16 8.60
C ARG A 73 15.19 12.01 7.64
N TRP A 74 14.76 12.13 6.38
CA TRP A 74 15.04 11.09 5.40
C TRP A 74 16.53 11.13 5.05
N ASP A 75 17.25 10.03 5.35
CA ASP A 75 18.70 9.91 5.25
C ASP A 75 19.18 9.18 4.00
N GLY A 76 18.26 8.78 3.11
CA GLY A 76 18.58 8.07 1.87
C GLY A 76 18.93 6.57 2.04
N ARG A 77 18.87 6.02 3.26
CA ARG A 77 19.15 4.58 3.49
C ARG A 77 18.13 3.67 2.85
N SER A 78 16.92 4.16 2.65
CA SER A 78 15.87 3.49 1.87
C SER A 78 15.42 4.39 0.74
N SER A 79 14.79 3.82 -0.30
CA SER A 79 14.16 4.64 -1.33
C SER A 79 13.11 5.56 -0.73
N PHE A 80 12.84 6.70 -1.39
CA PHE A 80 11.77 7.60 -0.96
C PHE A 80 10.42 6.86 -0.99
N GLY A 81 10.20 5.99 -1.99
CA GLY A 81 9.00 5.12 -2.07
C GLY A 81 8.83 4.25 -0.83
N THR A 82 9.88 3.56 -0.38
CA THR A 82 9.84 2.75 0.85
C THR A 82 9.51 3.60 2.08
N TRP A 83 10.10 4.79 2.16
CA TRP A 83 9.88 5.71 3.28
C TRP A 83 8.45 6.25 3.32
N ILE A 84 7.89 6.67 2.17
CA ILE A 84 6.52 7.19 2.10
C ILE A 84 5.48 6.09 2.38
N TYR A 85 5.68 4.86 1.86
CA TYR A 85 4.82 3.72 2.16
C TYR A 85 4.87 3.32 3.63
N ARG A 86 6.02 3.46 4.30
CA ARG A 86 6.14 3.28 5.75
C ARG A 86 5.26 4.26 6.51
N ILE A 87 5.27 5.54 6.14
CA ILE A 87 4.42 6.56 6.77
C ILE A 87 2.95 6.21 6.58
N ALA A 88 2.55 5.90 5.35
CA ALA A 88 1.17 5.56 5.00
C ALA A 88 0.68 4.29 5.72
N ALA A 89 1.46 3.22 5.71
CA ALA A 89 1.11 1.96 6.35
C ALA A 89 0.96 2.12 7.87
N ASN A 90 1.91 2.79 8.53
CA ASN A 90 1.84 3.01 9.97
C ASN A 90 0.63 3.86 10.36
N TYR A 91 0.34 4.94 9.62
CA TYR A 91 -0.81 5.77 9.89
C TYR A 91 -2.13 5.00 9.68
N SER A 92 -2.25 4.24 8.60
CA SER A 92 -3.40 3.38 8.36
C SER A 92 -3.60 2.34 9.48
N LEU A 93 -2.51 1.69 9.93
CA LEU A 93 -2.56 0.73 11.03
C LEU A 93 -3.01 1.40 12.35
N ASP A 94 -2.56 2.61 12.62
CA ASP A 94 -2.98 3.35 13.81
C ASP A 94 -4.48 3.70 13.75
N LEU A 95 -4.99 4.14 12.59
CA LEU A 95 -6.42 4.39 12.38
C LEU A 95 -7.27 3.11 12.59
N LEU A 96 -6.83 1.97 12.03
CA LEU A 96 -7.52 0.70 12.20
C LEU A 96 -7.56 0.27 13.68
N ARG A 97 -6.46 0.45 14.42
CA ARG A 97 -6.41 0.18 15.87
C ARG A 97 -7.37 1.08 16.66
N VAL A 98 -7.46 2.37 16.31
CA VAL A 98 -8.43 3.29 16.92
C VAL A 98 -9.86 2.84 16.63
N ARG A 99 -10.19 2.54 15.38
CA ARG A 99 -11.51 2.03 14.98
C ARG A 99 -11.88 0.77 15.72
N LYS A 100 -10.98 -0.20 15.78
CA LYS A 100 -11.24 -1.46 16.50
C LYS A 100 -11.56 -1.24 17.99
N ARG A 101 -10.98 -0.21 18.59
CA ARG A 101 -11.30 0.17 19.98
C ARG A 101 -12.64 0.88 20.12
N THR A 102 -13.04 1.65 19.11
CA THR A 102 -14.32 2.39 19.11
C THR A 102 -15.49 1.58 18.53
N SER A 103 -15.25 0.64 17.61
CA SER A 103 -16.27 -0.16 16.92
C SER A 103 -16.79 -1.36 17.73
N VAL A 104 -16.52 -1.43 19.03
CA VAL A 104 -17.31 -2.32 19.92
C VAL A 104 -18.81 -1.96 19.88
N THR A 105 -19.21 -0.88 19.18
CA THR A 105 -20.59 -0.37 19.20
C THR A 105 -21.27 -0.20 17.82
N SER A 106 -20.66 -0.51 16.67
CA SER A 106 -21.35 -0.34 15.38
C SER A 106 -20.75 -1.21 14.28
N ALA A 107 -21.51 -2.22 13.86
CA ALA A 107 -21.27 -2.98 12.66
C ALA A 107 -22.09 -2.37 11.51
N GLU A 108 -21.44 -1.65 10.62
CA GLU A 108 -21.91 -1.39 9.26
C GLU A 108 -20.74 -0.81 8.47
N GLY A 109 -20.14 -1.64 7.61
CA GLY A 109 -19.11 -1.24 6.67
C GLY A 109 -19.61 -1.42 5.25
N ASP A 110 -19.80 -0.33 4.54
CA ASP A 110 -20.08 -0.33 3.11
C ASP A 110 -18.84 -0.83 2.35
N HIS A 111 -19.00 -1.84 1.50
CA HIS A 111 -17.91 -2.54 0.83
C HIS A 111 -17.63 -1.91 -0.54
N PRO A 112 -16.49 -1.25 -0.73
CA PRO A 112 -16.18 -0.64 -2.01
C PRO A 112 -15.73 -1.65 -3.05
N CYS A 113 -16.36 -1.56 -4.22
CA CYS A 113 -15.98 -2.31 -5.41
C CYS A 113 -14.69 -1.73 -6.03
N PHE A 114 -13.68 -2.57 -6.23
CA PHE A 114 -12.53 -2.24 -7.07
C PHE A 114 -12.99 -2.08 -8.52
N GLY A 115 -12.83 -0.88 -9.10
CA GLY A 115 -13.16 -0.66 -10.50
C GLY A 115 -11.98 -0.93 -11.44
N PRO A 116 -12.18 -1.68 -12.53
CA PRO A 116 -11.40 -1.59 -13.75
C PRO A 116 -12.26 -1.23 -14.95
N GLY A 117 -11.64 -0.74 -16.02
CA GLY A 117 -12.27 -0.39 -17.28
C GLY A 117 -12.91 -1.55 -18.05
N PRO A 118 -13.64 -1.25 -19.16
CA PRO A 118 -14.88 -1.93 -19.55
C PRO A 118 -14.77 -3.14 -20.43
N ASP A 119 -14.07 -4.14 -20.50
CA ASP A 119 -14.33 -5.29 -21.43
C ASP A 119 -13.81 -6.69 -21.12
N ARG A 120 -13.38 -6.96 -19.86
CA ARG A 120 -13.20 -8.35 -19.38
C ARG A 120 -14.01 -8.61 -18.09
N LEU A 121 -15.25 -8.15 -18.01
CA LEU A 121 -15.74 -7.43 -16.82
C LEU A 121 -16.59 -8.26 -15.84
N LEU A 122 -17.18 -9.37 -16.14
CA LEU A 122 -18.02 -10.07 -15.16
C LEU A 122 -17.19 -11.00 -14.27
N HIS A 123 -16.34 -11.80 -14.89
CA HIS A 123 -15.46 -12.72 -14.15
C HIS A 123 -14.37 -11.95 -13.35
N SER A 124 -13.88 -10.86 -13.92
CA SER A 124 -12.92 -9.98 -13.24
C SER A 124 -13.51 -9.27 -12.02
N ARG A 125 -14.77 -8.84 -12.07
CA ARG A 125 -15.45 -8.17 -10.95
C ARG A 125 -15.68 -9.10 -9.77
N GLU A 126 -16.09 -10.34 -10.04
CA GLU A 126 -16.31 -11.35 -9.00
C GLU A 126 -14.99 -11.73 -8.32
N VAL A 127 -13.93 -11.99 -9.11
CA VAL A 127 -12.59 -12.23 -8.57
C VAL A 127 -12.10 -11.06 -7.71
N GLN A 128 -12.30 -9.83 -8.17
CA GLN A 128 -11.90 -8.63 -7.41
C GLN A 128 -12.68 -8.47 -6.11
N ARG A 129 -13.99 -8.70 -6.15
CA ARG A 129 -14.84 -8.68 -4.95
C ARG A 129 -14.38 -9.74 -3.95
N GLN A 130 -14.11 -10.95 -4.43
CA GLN A 130 -13.63 -12.05 -3.59
C GLN A 130 -12.24 -11.77 -2.99
N VAL A 131 -11.33 -11.14 -3.77
CA VAL A 131 -10.03 -10.69 -3.25
C VAL A 131 -10.21 -9.66 -2.15
N ALA A 132 -11.06 -8.65 -2.36
CA ALA A 132 -11.33 -7.61 -1.36
C ALA A 132 -11.89 -8.22 -0.08
N ALA A 133 -12.95 -9.01 -0.18
CA ALA A 133 -13.57 -9.69 0.96
C ALA A 133 -12.56 -10.61 1.70
N THR A 134 -11.70 -11.32 0.96
CA THR A 134 -10.70 -12.18 1.60
C THR A 134 -9.63 -11.36 2.32
N LEU A 135 -9.20 -10.23 1.75
CA LEU A 135 -8.24 -9.34 2.42
C LEU A 135 -8.79 -8.77 3.73
N GLU A 136 -10.09 -8.60 3.87
CA GLU A 136 -10.72 -8.20 5.13
C GLU A 136 -10.60 -9.25 6.23
N THR A 137 -10.56 -10.53 5.87
CA THR A 137 -10.33 -11.63 6.81
C THR A 137 -8.86 -11.78 7.22
N CYS A 138 -7.95 -11.09 6.55
CA CYS A 138 -6.54 -11.08 6.91
C CYS A 138 -6.31 -10.19 8.14
N SER A 139 -5.28 -10.55 8.94
CA SER A 139 -4.81 -9.59 9.92
C SER A 139 -4.29 -8.33 9.24
N GLU A 140 -4.29 -7.20 9.96
CA GLU A 140 -3.78 -5.92 9.45
C GLU A 140 -2.37 -6.05 8.85
N MET A 141 -1.50 -6.82 9.53
CA MET A 141 -0.14 -7.08 9.09
C MET A 141 -0.08 -7.93 7.82
N GLU A 142 -0.90 -8.99 7.73
CA GLU A 142 -0.99 -9.85 6.54
C GLU A 142 -1.49 -9.05 5.32
N ARG A 143 -2.54 -8.25 5.52
CA ARG A 143 -3.13 -7.39 4.48
C ARG A 143 -2.11 -6.38 3.97
N THR A 144 -1.49 -5.63 4.89
CA THR A 144 -0.52 -4.59 4.53
C THR A 144 0.70 -5.17 3.81
N ALA A 145 1.28 -6.25 4.33
CA ALA A 145 2.43 -6.91 3.70
C ALA A 145 2.09 -7.44 2.30
N PHE A 146 0.91 -8.03 2.13
CA PHE A 146 0.43 -8.51 0.84
C PHE A 146 0.23 -7.36 -0.16
N VAL A 147 -0.41 -6.27 0.24
CA VAL A 147 -0.65 -5.10 -0.62
C VAL A 147 0.66 -4.47 -1.06
N LEU A 148 1.58 -4.22 -0.14
CA LEU A 148 2.90 -3.66 -0.46
C LEU A 148 3.68 -4.56 -1.43
N ARG A 149 3.60 -5.90 -1.27
CA ARG A 149 4.31 -6.84 -2.12
C ARG A 149 3.73 -6.95 -3.52
N HIS A 150 2.42 -7.16 -3.64
CA HIS A 150 1.77 -7.57 -4.88
C HIS A 150 1.19 -6.41 -5.69
N PHE A 151 0.85 -5.30 -5.04
CA PHE A 151 0.28 -4.14 -5.73
C PHE A 151 1.28 -2.98 -5.86
N GLU A 152 2.16 -2.79 -4.86
CA GLU A 152 3.11 -1.68 -4.87
C GLU A 152 4.56 -2.14 -5.18
N GLY A 153 4.77 -3.45 -5.43
CA GLY A 153 6.02 -4.01 -5.94
C GLY A 153 7.20 -3.97 -4.96
N GLN A 154 6.95 -3.70 -3.67
CA GLN A 154 8.01 -3.59 -2.67
C GLN A 154 8.71 -4.94 -2.44
N SER A 155 10.02 -4.92 -2.18
CA SER A 155 10.77 -6.10 -1.76
C SER A 155 10.39 -6.53 -0.33
N ILE A 156 10.72 -7.76 0.04
CA ILE A 156 10.48 -8.26 1.40
C ILE A 156 11.24 -7.45 2.45
N GLU A 157 12.44 -7.04 2.11
CA GLU A 157 13.32 -6.23 2.94
C GLU A 157 12.72 -4.83 3.15
N GLU A 158 12.25 -4.18 2.10
CA GLU A 158 11.59 -2.87 2.16
C GLU A 158 10.30 -2.92 2.98
N ILE A 159 9.49 -3.96 2.79
CA ILE A 159 8.28 -4.18 3.60
C ILE A 159 8.64 -4.38 5.07
N GLY A 160 9.68 -5.17 5.35
CA GLY A 160 10.16 -5.38 6.71
C GLY A 160 10.56 -4.07 7.39
N VAL A 161 11.31 -3.23 6.68
CA VAL A 161 11.67 -1.87 7.13
C VAL A 161 10.43 -0.99 7.32
N ALA A 162 9.51 -1.00 6.36
CA ALA A 162 8.28 -0.21 6.43
C ALA A 162 7.39 -0.57 7.63
N LEU A 163 7.27 -1.86 7.93
CA LEU A 163 6.41 -2.37 9.01
C LEU A 163 7.12 -2.56 10.34
N GLY A 164 8.45 -2.35 10.40
CA GLY A 164 9.23 -2.52 11.61
C GLY A 164 9.34 -3.99 12.06
N VAL A 165 9.33 -4.94 11.11
CA VAL A 165 9.39 -6.38 11.38
C VAL A 165 10.53 -7.05 10.60
N SER A 166 10.92 -8.26 11.02
CA SER A 166 11.95 -9.02 10.31
C SER A 166 11.48 -9.49 8.93
N ALA A 167 12.42 -9.70 8.01
CA ALA A 167 12.14 -10.26 6.69
C ALA A 167 11.40 -11.62 6.77
N ASN A 168 11.72 -12.44 7.78
CA ASN A 168 11.05 -13.72 8.00
C ASN A 168 9.58 -13.52 8.42
N SER A 169 9.31 -12.59 9.31
CA SER A 169 7.93 -12.23 9.70
C SER A 169 7.14 -11.69 8.52
N THR A 170 7.77 -10.85 7.67
CA THR A 170 7.19 -10.34 6.42
C THR A 170 6.82 -11.49 5.47
N LYS A 171 7.74 -12.44 5.23
CA LYS A 171 7.48 -13.63 4.40
C LYS A 171 6.30 -14.43 4.92
N GLN A 172 6.23 -14.67 6.22
CA GLN A 172 5.13 -15.40 6.85
C GLN A 172 3.79 -14.68 6.70
N SER A 173 3.77 -13.36 6.87
CA SER A 173 2.55 -12.56 6.71
C SER A 173 2.03 -12.62 5.28
N ILE A 174 2.91 -12.45 4.29
CA ILE A 174 2.57 -12.57 2.86
C ILE A 174 2.06 -13.99 2.55
N PHE A 175 2.77 -15.02 3.03
CA PHE A 175 2.38 -16.42 2.80
C PHE A 175 0.97 -16.72 3.33
N ARG A 176 0.65 -16.27 4.55
CA ARG A 176 -0.69 -16.46 5.13
C ARG A 176 -1.77 -15.77 4.32
N ALA A 177 -1.53 -14.52 3.88
CA ALA A 177 -2.46 -13.80 3.02
C ALA A 177 -2.68 -14.52 1.69
N VAL A 178 -1.60 -14.94 1.01
CA VAL A 178 -1.67 -15.70 -0.24
C VAL A 178 -2.42 -17.03 -0.06
N HIS A 179 -2.20 -17.73 1.05
CA HIS A 179 -2.89 -18.99 1.33
C HIS A 179 -4.41 -18.78 1.50
N LYS A 180 -4.83 -17.74 2.22
CA LYS A 180 -6.25 -17.38 2.37
C LYS A 180 -6.87 -17.03 1.01
N LEU A 181 -6.18 -16.22 0.20
CA LEU A 181 -6.63 -15.83 -1.13
C LEU A 181 -6.75 -17.02 -2.08
N ARG A 182 -5.76 -17.91 -2.12
CA ARG A 182 -5.84 -19.13 -2.94
C ARG A 182 -7.07 -19.96 -2.60
N ARG A 183 -7.30 -20.21 -1.31
CA ARG A 183 -8.46 -20.98 -0.85
C ARG A 183 -9.79 -20.31 -1.22
N ALA A 184 -9.86 -18.98 -1.11
CA ALA A 184 -11.08 -18.25 -1.44
C ALA A 184 -11.36 -18.14 -2.94
N LEU A 185 -10.31 -18.15 -3.78
CA LEU A 185 -10.43 -18.05 -5.24
C LEU A 185 -10.53 -19.40 -5.95
N GLU A 186 -10.19 -20.50 -5.27
CA GLU A 186 -10.24 -21.87 -5.84
C GLU A 186 -11.58 -22.20 -6.53
N PRO A 187 -12.76 -21.88 -5.94
CA PRO A 187 -14.04 -22.13 -6.58
C PRO A 187 -14.24 -21.33 -7.88
N LEU A 188 -13.66 -20.15 -8.00
CA LEU A 188 -13.81 -19.26 -9.16
C LEU A 188 -12.87 -19.62 -10.30
N VAL A 189 -11.78 -20.33 -10.02
CA VAL A 189 -10.79 -20.75 -11.03
C VAL A 189 -11.13 -22.13 -11.61
N ASN A 190 -11.81 -22.98 -10.84
CA ASN A 190 -12.11 -24.38 -11.21
C ASN A 190 -13.51 -24.55 -11.84
N HIS A 191 -14.28 -23.48 -12.06
CA HIS A 191 -15.49 -23.55 -12.87
C HIS A 191 -15.17 -23.19 -14.32
N PRO A 192 -15.37 -24.13 -15.27
CA PRO A 192 -15.20 -23.90 -16.71
C PRO A 192 -16.23 -22.93 -17.26
#